data_f086c3e7ce54ba392b204e567c658322
#
_entry.id   f086c3e7ce54ba392b204e567c658322
#
_cell.length_a   1.000
_cell.length_b   1.000
_cell.length_c   1.000
_cell.angle_alpha   90.00
_cell.angle_beta   90.00
_cell.angle_gamma   90.00
#
_symmetry.space_group_name_H-M   'P 1'
#
loop_
_entity.id
_entity.type
_entity.pdbx_description
1 polymer ?
#
loop_
_entity_poly.entity_id
_entity_poly.type
_entity_poly.pdbx_seq_one_letter_code
_entity_poly.pdbx_strand_id
1 'polypeptide(L)'
;MKASPKPAPRKPNPAPVLAGSIAARLDRPVVLVGLMGSGKSAVGRRAAKQLGIVFNDSDQLIVKAAGISIAEIFELAGEVKFREMERKTLGNLALASPQIIATGGGAFCQDATAELLLHHTLTIWLKASPATLLSRIGNTKTRPLLHNGDPLATLTRLDEQRAPFYQKAHIHLDTDGLSTYKAMMALLHALDTHLPRQ
;
A
#
# COMPACT_ATOMS: atom_id res chain seq x y z
N MET A 1 3.62 -32.78 -42.86
CA MET A 1 3.61 -32.40 -41.41
C MET A 1 4.45 -31.12 -41.27
N LYS A 2 3.81 -29.94 -41.00
CA LYS A 2 4.53 -28.69 -40.76
C LYS A 2 4.88 -28.62 -39.28
N ALA A 3 6.16 -28.57 -38.97
CA ALA A 3 6.63 -28.42 -37.58
C ALA A 3 6.20 -27.03 -37.04
N SER A 4 5.54 -27.01 -35.88
CA SER A 4 5.19 -25.76 -35.17
C SER A 4 6.46 -25.00 -34.78
N PRO A 5 6.49 -23.67 -34.94
CA PRO A 5 7.68 -22.89 -34.60
C PRO A 5 7.96 -22.97 -33.08
N LYS A 6 9.22 -23.22 -32.75
CA LYS A 6 9.72 -23.25 -31.36
C LYS A 6 9.49 -21.89 -30.72
N PRO A 7 8.91 -21.81 -29.48
CA PRO A 7 8.68 -20.53 -28.84
C PRO A 7 10.03 -19.79 -28.61
N ALA A 8 10.04 -18.51 -28.93
CA ALA A 8 11.21 -17.66 -28.72
C ALA A 8 11.63 -17.64 -27.25
N PRO A 9 12.93 -17.57 -26.93
CA PRO A 9 13.41 -17.55 -25.54
C PRO A 9 12.79 -16.36 -24.80
N ARG A 10 12.15 -16.64 -23.65
CA ARG A 10 11.60 -15.58 -22.78
C ARG A 10 12.75 -14.70 -22.32
N LYS A 11 12.65 -13.38 -22.52
CA LYS A 11 13.59 -12.41 -21.94
C LYS A 11 13.68 -12.67 -20.43
N PRO A 12 14.89 -12.65 -19.85
CA PRO A 12 15.06 -12.85 -18.41
C PRO A 12 14.21 -11.84 -17.65
N ASN A 13 13.56 -12.29 -16.58
CA ASN A 13 12.78 -11.43 -15.70
C ASN A 13 13.75 -10.48 -14.96
N PRO A 14 13.71 -9.16 -15.16
CA PRO A 14 14.63 -8.23 -14.51
C PRO A 14 14.37 -8.06 -13.01
N ALA A 15 13.22 -8.50 -12.54
CA ALA A 15 12.78 -8.31 -11.15
C ALA A 15 13.74 -8.90 -10.09
N PRO A 16 14.33 -10.10 -10.24
CA PRO A 16 15.22 -10.64 -9.19
C PRO A 16 16.50 -9.84 -8.99
N VAL A 17 17.13 -9.38 -10.07
CA VAL A 17 18.39 -8.60 -9.97
C VAL A 17 18.13 -7.23 -9.34
N LEU A 18 17.06 -6.55 -9.78
CA LEU A 18 16.62 -5.28 -9.24
C LEU A 18 16.26 -5.42 -7.75
N ALA A 19 15.54 -6.47 -7.39
CA ALA A 19 15.12 -6.74 -6.01
C ALA A 19 16.32 -6.98 -5.08
N GLY A 20 17.33 -7.73 -5.51
CA GLY A 20 18.55 -7.95 -4.72
C GLY A 20 19.30 -6.65 -4.44
N SER A 21 19.45 -5.79 -5.45
CA SER A 21 20.06 -4.46 -5.29
C SER A 21 19.30 -3.56 -4.33
N ILE A 22 17.96 -3.56 -4.38
CA ILE A 22 17.12 -2.78 -3.47
C ILE A 22 17.23 -3.32 -2.05
N ALA A 23 17.09 -4.63 -1.84
CA ALA A 23 17.13 -5.25 -0.53
C ALA A 23 18.44 -4.99 0.22
N ALA A 24 19.56 -4.93 -0.48
CA ALA A 24 20.88 -4.63 0.10
C ALA A 24 21.00 -3.15 0.58
N ARG A 25 20.20 -2.22 0.01
CA ARG A 25 20.25 -0.79 0.32
C ARG A 25 19.09 -0.32 1.21
N LEU A 26 18.08 -1.16 1.41
CA LEU A 26 16.90 -0.80 2.19
C LEU A 26 17.23 -0.87 3.68
N ASP A 27 17.29 0.30 4.34
CA ASP A 27 17.67 0.47 5.75
C ASP A 27 16.49 0.66 6.70
N ARG A 28 15.30 0.90 6.17
CA ARG A 28 14.08 1.19 6.95
C ARG A 28 12.83 0.60 6.31
N PRO A 29 11.70 0.50 7.04
CA PRO A 29 10.43 0.04 6.46
C PRO A 29 9.92 0.94 5.33
N VAL A 30 9.27 0.31 4.33
CA VAL A 30 8.52 0.97 3.25
C VAL A 30 7.05 0.94 3.59
N VAL A 31 6.40 2.10 3.64
CA VAL A 31 4.97 2.23 3.96
C VAL A 31 4.18 2.64 2.73
N LEU A 32 3.20 1.84 2.36
CA LEU A 32 2.29 2.13 1.26
C LEU A 32 1.04 2.85 1.80
N VAL A 33 0.80 4.07 1.32
CA VAL A 33 -0.35 4.90 1.65
C VAL A 33 -1.23 5.13 0.42
N GLY A 34 -2.47 5.58 0.62
CA GLY A 34 -3.43 5.84 -0.44
C GLY A 34 -4.82 5.29 -0.12
N LEU A 35 -5.81 5.60 -0.96
CA LEU A 35 -7.20 5.22 -0.78
C LEU A 35 -7.42 3.70 -0.84
N MET A 36 -8.61 3.26 -0.38
CA MET A 36 -9.08 1.90 -0.62
C MET A 36 -9.12 1.61 -2.13
N GLY A 37 -8.79 0.39 -2.55
CA GLY A 37 -8.70 0.05 -3.98
C GLY A 37 -7.40 0.46 -4.67
N SER A 38 -6.49 1.25 -4.05
CA SER A 38 -5.21 1.63 -4.68
C SER A 38 -4.21 0.48 -4.83
N GLY A 39 -4.49 -0.68 -4.20
CA GLY A 39 -3.68 -1.89 -4.38
C GLY A 39 -2.57 -2.09 -3.36
N LYS A 40 -2.52 -1.33 -2.27
CA LYS A 40 -1.47 -1.40 -1.24
C LYS A 40 -1.12 -2.81 -0.82
N SER A 41 -2.11 -3.58 -0.37
CA SER A 41 -1.87 -4.97 0.10
C SER A 41 -1.47 -5.91 -1.04
N ALA A 42 -2.05 -5.76 -2.24
CA ALA A 42 -1.75 -6.62 -3.38
C ALA A 42 -0.36 -6.35 -3.97
N VAL A 43 -0.01 -5.08 -4.15
CA VAL A 43 1.30 -4.62 -4.66
C VAL A 43 2.37 -4.87 -3.61
N GLY A 44 2.12 -4.48 -2.36
CA GLY A 44 3.05 -4.62 -1.24
C GLY A 44 3.45 -6.05 -0.96
N ARG A 45 2.48 -6.98 -0.93
CA ARG A 45 2.76 -8.41 -0.73
C ARG A 45 3.63 -8.99 -1.84
N ARG A 46 3.40 -8.60 -3.10
CA ARG A 46 4.21 -9.05 -4.23
C ARG A 46 5.62 -8.45 -4.19
N ALA A 47 5.74 -7.17 -3.87
CA ALA A 47 7.04 -6.50 -3.76
C ALA A 47 7.86 -7.09 -2.60
N ALA A 48 7.27 -7.30 -1.43
CA ALA A 48 7.92 -7.92 -0.29
C ALA A 48 8.45 -9.33 -0.63
N LYS A 49 7.64 -10.13 -1.35
CA LYS A 49 8.08 -11.45 -1.85
C LYS A 49 9.27 -11.35 -2.80
N GLN A 50 9.32 -10.36 -3.69
CA GLN A 50 10.45 -10.16 -4.60
C GLN A 50 11.71 -9.71 -3.87
N LEU A 51 11.55 -8.85 -2.85
CA LEU A 51 12.65 -8.34 -2.02
C LEU A 51 13.14 -9.35 -0.97
N GLY A 52 12.40 -10.44 -0.73
CA GLY A 52 12.73 -11.41 0.33
C GLY A 52 12.53 -10.85 1.74
N ILE A 53 11.65 -9.86 1.92
CA ILE A 53 11.36 -9.21 3.21
C ILE A 53 9.91 -9.43 3.65
N VAL A 54 9.62 -9.10 4.91
CA VAL A 54 8.29 -9.27 5.50
C VAL A 54 7.30 -8.28 4.91
N PHE A 55 6.04 -8.72 4.77
CA PHE A 55 4.88 -7.88 4.47
C PHE A 55 3.92 -7.86 5.65
N ASN A 56 3.52 -6.67 6.09
CA ASN A 56 2.50 -6.46 7.09
C ASN A 56 1.38 -5.55 6.58
N ASP A 57 0.14 -5.87 6.98
CA ASP A 57 -1.03 -5.04 6.76
C ASP A 57 -1.52 -4.57 8.14
N SER A 58 -1.50 -3.26 8.39
CA SER A 58 -1.82 -2.71 9.71
C SER A 58 -3.23 -3.03 10.16
N ASP A 59 -4.20 -3.01 9.23
CA ASP A 59 -5.59 -3.32 9.53
C ASP A 59 -5.74 -4.78 9.97
N GLN A 60 -5.04 -5.71 9.29
CA GLN A 60 -5.04 -7.13 9.66
C GLN A 60 -4.40 -7.37 11.04
N LEU A 61 -3.34 -6.65 11.37
CA LEU A 61 -2.68 -6.76 12.67
C LEU A 61 -3.57 -6.21 13.80
N ILE A 62 -4.29 -5.12 13.56
CA ILE A 62 -5.25 -4.57 14.53
C ILE A 62 -6.37 -5.58 14.77
N VAL A 63 -6.98 -6.13 13.73
CA VAL A 63 -8.03 -7.17 13.83
C VAL A 63 -7.51 -8.39 14.60
N LYS A 64 -6.30 -8.86 14.29
CA LYS A 64 -5.69 -10.00 14.98
C LYS A 64 -5.46 -9.71 16.48
N ALA A 65 -5.02 -8.51 16.80
CA ALA A 65 -4.75 -8.11 18.20
C ALA A 65 -6.03 -7.88 19.00
N ALA A 66 -7.07 -7.34 18.35
CA ALA A 66 -8.36 -7.06 18.99
C ALA A 66 -9.27 -8.31 19.10
N GLY A 67 -9.09 -9.29 18.23
CA GLY A 67 -9.95 -10.47 18.10
C GLY A 67 -11.32 -10.19 17.47
N ILE A 68 -11.59 -8.95 17.05
CA ILE A 68 -12.84 -8.49 16.43
C ILE A 68 -12.54 -7.65 15.19
N SER A 69 -13.53 -7.46 14.33
CA SER A 69 -13.39 -6.68 13.09
C SER A 69 -13.21 -5.18 13.38
N ILE A 70 -12.67 -4.45 12.40
CA ILE A 70 -12.54 -2.98 12.49
C ILE A 70 -13.93 -2.33 12.68
N ALA A 71 -14.97 -2.83 12.02
CA ALA A 71 -16.32 -2.31 12.18
C ALA A 71 -16.82 -2.46 13.64
N GLU A 72 -16.60 -3.61 14.25
CA GLU A 72 -16.93 -3.85 15.66
C GLU A 72 -16.09 -2.97 16.60
N ILE A 73 -14.81 -2.71 16.29
CA ILE A 73 -14.00 -1.76 17.07
C ILE A 73 -14.61 -0.36 17.02
N PHE A 74 -15.03 0.10 15.84
CA PHE A 74 -15.70 1.41 15.71
C PHE A 74 -17.03 1.47 16.48
N GLU A 75 -17.80 0.40 16.42
CA GLU A 75 -19.09 0.31 17.14
C GLU A 75 -18.92 0.29 18.67
N LEU A 76 -18.01 -0.51 19.17
CA LEU A 76 -17.82 -0.75 20.61
C LEU A 76 -16.96 0.31 21.30
N ALA A 77 -15.95 0.83 20.62
CA ALA A 77 -14.93 1.70 21.23
C ALA A 77 -14.77 3.06 20.54
N GLY A 78 -15.40 3.27 19.40
CA GLY A 78 -15.38 4.52 18.65
C GLY A 78 -14.09 4.76 17.85
N GLU A 79 -14.12 5.82 17.02
CA GLU A 79 -13.02 6.16 16.13
C GLU A 79 -11.73 6.51 16.89
N VAL A 80 -11.83 7.26 17.97
CA VAL A 80 -10.67 7.69 18.78
C VAL A 80 -9.84 6.48 19.21
N LYS A 81 -10.50 5.45 19.75
CA LYS A 81 -9.83 4.23 20.22
C LYS A 81 -9.19 3.45 19.05
N PHE A 82 -9.89 3.34 17.92
CA PHE A 82 -9.31 2.74 16.72
C PHE A 82 -8.05 3.48 16.29
N ARG A 83 -8.05 4.83 16.25
CA ARG A 83 -6.88 5.64 15.87
C ARG A 83 -5.70 5.47 16.83
N GLU A 84 -5.96 5.31 18.11
CA GLU A 84 -4.89 4.97 19.08
C GLU A 84 -4.25 3.62 18.76
N MET A 85 -5.07 2.60 18.48
CA MET A 85 -4.60 1.25 18.13
C MET A 85 -3.83 1.27 16.81
N GLU A 86 -4.34 1.99 15.80
CA GLU A 86 -3.72 2.15 14.49
C GLU A 86 -2.34 2.81 14.62
N ARG A 87 -2.25 3.94 15.35
CA ARG A 87 -0.99 4.65 15.60
C ARG A 87 0.02 3.79 16.36
N LYS A 88 -0.42 3.07 17.40
CA LYS A 88 0.46 2.16 18.17
C LYS A 88 1.00 1.03 17.29
N THR A 89 0.14 0.41 16.48
CA THR A 89 0.52 -0.66 15.56
C THR A 89 1.52 -0.16 14.53
N LEU A 90 1.23 0.97 13.87
CA LEU A 90 2.12 1.57 12.88
C LEU A 90 3.44 2.04 13.49
N GLY A 91 3.44 2.57 14.72
CA GLY A 91 4.65 2.96 15.45
C GLY A 91 5.59 1.77 15.68
N ASN A 92 5.05 0.64 16.12
CA ASN A 92 5.85 -0.59 16.30
C ASN A 92 6.43 -1.10 14.97
N LEU A 93 5.65 -1.03 13.89
CA LEU A 93 6.10 -1.45 12.56
C LEU A 93 7.14 -0.51 11.95
N ALA A 94 7.01 0.81 12.19
CA ALA A 94 7.90 1.83 11.65
C ALA A 94 9.32 1.75 12.24
N LEU A 95 9.45 1.23 13.46
CA LEU A 95 10.73 1.07 14.17
C LEU A 95 11.33 -0.34 13.99
N ALA A 96 10.69 -1.22 13.25
CA ALA A 96 11.17 -2.58 13.01
C ALA A 96 12.19 -2.64 11.86
N SER A 97 12.76 -3.82 11.62
CA SER A 97 13.63 -4.09 10.47
C SER A 97 12.95 -3.78 9.13
N PRO A 98 13.70 -3.58 8.04
CA PRO A 98 13.15 -3.32 6.71
C PRO A 98 12.06 -4.32 6.31
N GLN A 99 10.90 -3.79 5.94
CA GLN A 99 9.69 -4.54 5.60
C GLN A 99 8.78 -3.69 4.71
N ILE A 100 7.75 -4.27 4.11
CA ILE A 100 6.68 -3.50 3.44
C ILE A 100 5.43 -3.51 4.31
N ILE A 101 4.89 -2.32 4.56
CA ILE A 101 3.70 -2.09 5.36
C ILE A 101 2.60 -1.49 4.48
N ALA A 102 1.42 -2.12 4.45
CA ALA A 102 0.21 -1.50 3.91
C ALA A 102 -0.61 -0.90 5.05
N THR A 103 -1.05 0.36 4.90
CA THR A 103 -1.85 1.05 5.90
C THR A 103 -3.33 1.06 5.56
N GLY A 104 -4.17 1.27 6.56
CA GLY A 104 -5.55 1.73 6.35
C GLY A 104 -5.57 3.07 5.60
N GLY A 105 -6.63 3.29 4.79
CA GLY A 105 -6.70 4.50 3.94
C GLY A 105 -6.81 5.82 4.72
N GLY A 106 -7.12 5.79 6.01
CA GLY A 106 -7.22 6.99 6.85
C GLY A 106 -6.00 7.25 7.75
N ALA A 107 -5.10 6.27 7.88
CA ALA A 107 -3.96 6.34 8.81
C ALA A 107 -3.05 7.56 8.55
N PHE A 108 -2.70 7.78 7.30
CA PHE A 108 -1.82 8.88 6.89
C PHE A 108 -2.50 10.27 6.88
N CYS A 109 -3.83 10.30 7.13
CA CYS A 109 -4.59 11.54 7.30
C CYS A 109 -4.65 12.01 8.77
N GLN A 110 -3.99 11.29 9.69
CA GLN A 110 -3.81 11.67 11.09
C GLN A 110 -2.41 12.26 11.24
N ASP A 111 -2.29 13.55 11.58
CA ASP A 111 -1.01 14.26 11.56
C ASP A 111 0.07 13.55 12.40
N ALA A 112 -0.24 13.13 13.64
CA ALA A 112 0.72 12.43 14.49
C ALA A 112 1.18 11.08 13.90
N THR A 113 0.32 10.38 13.16
CA THR A 113 0.67 9.13 12.46
C THR A 113 1.49 9.43 11.21
N ALA A 114 1.11 10.45 10.45
CA ALA A 114 1.85 10.87 9.25
C ALA A 114 3.27 11.31 9.59
N GLU A 115 3.45 12.16 10.60
CA GLU A 115 4.77 12.61 11.09
C GLU A 115 5.65 11.44 11.51
N LEU A 116 5.10 10.50 12.31
CA LEU A 116 5.81 9.29 12.72
C LEU A 116 6.28 8.48 11.51
N LEU A 117 5.40 8.24 10.55
CA LEU A 117 5.72 7.44 9.36
C LEU A 117 6.72 8.17 8.44
N LEU A 118 6.57 9.47 8.25
CA LEU A 118 7.50 10.28 7.44
C LEU A 118 8.91 10.29 8.07
N HIS A 119 9.01 10.33 9.38
CA HIS A 119 10.31 10.36 10.06
C HIS A 119 11.05 9.02 10.03
N HIS A 120 10.34 7.90 10.23
CA HIS A 120 10.96 6.60 10.46
C HIS A 120 10.91 5.65 9.27
N THR A 121 10.18 5.97 8.20
CA THR A 121 9.95 5.05 7.09
C THR A 121 10.08 5.74 5.73
N LEU A 122 10.16 4.94 4.67
CA LEU A 122 10.01 5.43 3.30
C LEU A 122 8.54 5.31 2.89
N THR A 123 7.82 6.42 2.87
CA THR A 123 6.39 6.45 2.53
C THR A 123 6.16 6.58 1.03
N ILE A 124 5.26 5.77 0.48
CA ILE A 124 4.93 5.74 -0.95
C ILE A 124 3.42 5.84 -1.13
N TRP A 125 2.97 6.88 -1.81
CA TRP A 125 1.58 7.04 -2.18
C TRP A 125 1.27 6.27 -3.46
N LEU A 126 0.43 5.24 -3.36
CA LEU A 126 -0.17 4.57 -4.52
C LEU A 126 -1.40 5.35 -4.96
N LYS A 127 -1.22 6.21 -5.96
CA LYS A 127 -2.27 7.04 -6.53
C LYS A 127 -3.01 6.27 -7.63
N ALA A 128 -4.32 6.44 -7.70
CA ALA A 128 -5.16 6.00 -8.81
C ALA A 128 -6.44 6.87 -8.84
N SER A 129 -7.01 7.05 -10.02
CA SER A 129 -8.26 7.78 -10.19
C SER A 129 -9.43 7.09 -9.48
N PRO A 130 -10.45 7.84 -9.01
CA PRO A 130 -11.65 7.27 -8.39
C PRO A 130 -12.31 6.16 -9.21
N ALA A 131 -12.36 6.32 -10.54
CA ALA A 131 -12.89 5.30 -11.45
C ALA A 131 -12.06 4.00 -11.41
N THR A 132 -10.75 4.10 -11.42
CA THR A 132 -9.84 2.95 -11.30
C THR A 132 -9.97 2.30 -9.92
N LEU A 133 -10.05 3.09 -8.84
CA LEU A 133 -10.26 2.58 -7.49
C LEU A 133 -11.56 1.77 -7.40
N LEU A 134 -12.66 2.32 -7.91
CA LEU A 134 -13.96 1.65 -7.92
C LEU A 134 -13.91 0.32 -8.69
N SER A 135 -13.30 0.31 -9.87
CA SER A 135 -13.17 -0.90 -10.68
C SER A 135 -12.39 -2.02 -9.97
N ARG A 136 -11.36 -1.64 -9.18
CA ARG A 136 -10.53 -2.60 -8.42
C ARG A 136 -11.21 -3.09 -7.15
N ILE A 137 -12.07 -2.30 -6.51
CA ILE A 137 -12.83 -2.68 -5.32
C ILE A 137 -13.81 -3.80 -5.67
N GLY A 138 -14.47 -3.72 -6.84
CA GLY A 138 -15.46 -4.70 -7.29
C GLY A 138 -16.69 -4.73 -6.37
N ASN A 139 -16.67 -5.57 -5.33
CA ASN A 139 -17.78 -5.66 -4.38
C ASN A 139 -17.67 -4.58 -3.29
N THR A 140 -18.54 -3.57 -3.37
CA THR A 140 -18.61 -2.46 -2.42
C THR A 140 -19.23 -2.83 -1.06
N LYS A 141 -19.97 -3.96 -0.98
CA LYS A 141 -20.62 -4.41 0.27
C LYS A 141 -19.68 -4.68 1.43
N THR A 142 -18.39 -4.89 1.16
CA THR A 142 -17.36 -5.07 2.19
C THR A 142 -16.71 -3.76 2.63
N ARG A 143 -17.22 -2.61 2.16
CA ARG A 143 -16.64 -1.28 2.39
C ARG A 143 -17.67 -0.33 2.97
N PRO A 144 -17.77 -0.20 4.31
CA PRO A 144 -18.81 0.61 4.95
C PRO A 144 -18.94 2.03 4.40
N LEU A 145 -17.83 2.68 4.07
CA LEU A 145 -17.83 4.04 3.51
C LEU A 145 -18.49 4.15 2.11
N LEU A 146 -18.71 3.04 1.42
CA LEU A 146 -19.32 2.97 0.09
C LEU A 146 -20.76 2.42 0.10
N HIS A 147 -21.34 2.18 1.30
CA HIS A 147 -22.68 1.61 1.39
C HIS A 147 -23.78 2.62 1.07
N ASN A 148 -23.54 3.89 1.36
CA ASN A 148 -24.55 4.94 1.26
C ASN A 148 -24.26 5.85 0.05
N GLY A 149 -25.18 5.90 -0.92
CA GLY A 149 -25.08 6.76 -2.08
C GLY A 149 -24.26 6.20 -3.24
N ASP A 150 -23.79 7.09 -4.12
CA ASP A 150 -22.97 6.75 -5.27
C ASP A 150 -21.50 6.46 -4.83
N PRO A 151 -21.00 5.22 -5.05
CA PRO A 151 -19.64 4.87 -4.69
C PRO A 151 -18.56 5.69 -5.41
N LEU A 152 -18.81 6.09 -6.68
CA LEU A 152 -17.86 6.90 -7.43
C LEU A 152 -17.77 8.33 -6.87
N ALA A 153 -18.90 8.96 -6.60
CA ALA A 153 -18.94 10.27 -5.96
C ALA A 153 -18.29 10.24 -4.57
N THR A 154 -18.52 9.18 -3.80
CA THR A 154 -17.88 9.00 -2.48
C THR A 154 -16.36 8.88 -2.60
N LEU A 155 -15.84 8.09 -3.56
CA LEU A 155 -14.40 7.96 -3.78
C LEU A 155 -13.78 9.27 -4.27
N THR A 156 -14.46 10.01 -5.14
CA THR A 156 -14.01 11.33 -5.62
C THR A 156 -13.84 12.29 -4.45
N ARG A 157 -14.88 12.42 -3.61
CA ARG A 157 -14.84 13.27 -2.42
C ARG A 157 -13.74 12.84 -1.44
N LEU A 158 -13.55 11.54 -1.22
CA LEU A 158 -12.47 11.02 -0.36
C LEU A 158 -11.10 11.29 -0.94
N ASP A 159 -10.93 11.23 -2.26
CA ASP A 159 -9.67 11.56 -2.92
C ASP A 159 -9.33 13.03 -2.76
N GLU A 160 -10.27 13.93 -3.04
CA GLU A 160 -10.10 15.38 -2.85
C GLU A 160 -9.73 15.73 -1.40
N GLN A 161 -10.40 15.12 -0.42
CA GLN A 161 -10.16 15.36 1.01
C GLN A 161 -8.80 14.81 1.48
N ARG A 162 -8.32 13.69 0.94
CA ARG A 162 -7.15 12.97 1.43
C ARG A 162 -5.88 13.17 0.60
N ALA A 163 -6.01 13.59 -0.66
CA ALA A 163 -4.86 13.85 -1.51
C ALA A 163 -3.85 14.84 -0.88
N PRO A 164 -4.25 15.94 -0.20
CA PRO A 164 -3.31 16.85 0.45
C PRO A 164 -2.45 16.18 1.52
N PHE A 165 -2.98 15.16 2.22
CA PHE A 165 -2.20 14.37 3.18
C PHE A 165 -1.25 13.41 2.46
N TYR A 166 -1.75 12.67 1.46
CA TYR A 166 -0.91 11.72 0.73
C TYR A 166 0.22 12.39 -0.06
N GLN A 167 0.05 13.65 -0.49
CA GLN A 167 1.09 14.45 -1.14
C GLN A 167 2.34 14.64 -0.28
N LYS A 168 2.25 14.50 1.04
CA LYS A 168 3.40 14.55 1.96
C LYS A 168 4.30 13.31 1.83
N ALA A 169 3.87 12.22 1.18
CA ALA A 169 4.66 11.01 1.04
C ALA A 169 5.95 11.24 0.23
N HIS A 170 7.01 10.51 0.53
CA HIS A 170 8.32 10.66 -0.11
C HIS A 170 8.30 10.32 -1.60
N ILE A 171 7.49 9.35 -2.01
CA ILE A 171 7.37 8.89 -3.39
C ILE A 171 5.90 8.86 -3.79
N HIS A 172 5.59 9.35 -4.98
CA HIS A 172 4.26 9.28 -5.57
C HIS A 172 4.30 8.32 -6.76
N LEU A 173 3.46 7.30 -6.72
CA LEU A 173 3.37 6.29 -7.77
C LEU A 173 1.97 6.25 -8.37
N ASP A 174 1.84 6.74 -9.59
CA ASP A 174 0.60 6.60 -10.34
C ASP A 174 0.44 5.14 -10.80
N THR A 175 -0.71 4.57 -10.48
CA THR A 175 -1.03 3.17 -10.77
C THR A 175 -2.22 3.00 -11.71
N ASP A 176 -2.74 4.10 -12.28
CA ASP A 176 -3.84 4.04 -13.24
C ASP A 176 -3.46 3.17 -14.44
N GLY A 177 -4.39 2.33 -14.87
CA GLY A 177 -4.19 1.41 -15.98
C GLY A 177 -3.14 0.32 -15.75
N LEU A 178 -2.48 0.29 -14.58
CA LEU A 178 -1.47 -0.72 -14.31
C LEU A 178 -2.09 -1.99 -13.72
N SER A 179 -1.66 -3.15 -14.24
CA SER A 179 -1.88 -4.42 -13.54
C SER A 179 -1.08 -4.46 -12.23
N THR A 180 -1.47 -5.33 -11.29
CA THR A 180 -0.75 -5.49 -10.01
C THR A 180 0.74 -5.79 -10.21
N TYR A 181 1.10 -6.56 -11.27
CA TYR A 181 2.49 -6.84 -11.60
C TYR A 181 3.23 -5.58 -12.08
N LYS A 182 2.63 -4.80 -12.99
CA LYS A 182 3.23 -3.55 -13.47
C LYS A 182 3.37 -2.52 -12.36
N ALA A 183 2.38 -2.40 -11.48
CA ALA A 183 2.44 -1.53 -10.30
C ALA A 183 3.55 -1.96 -9.32
N MET A 184 3.72 -3.28 -9.10
CA MET A 184 4.84 -3.81 -8.30
C MET A 184 6.19 -3.50 -8.94
N MET A 185 6.35 -3.65 -10.25
CA MET A 185 7.60 -3.30 -10.95
C MET A 185 7.88 -1.79 -10.87
N ALA A 186 6.87 -0.95 -11.05
CA ALA A 186 7.00 0.50 -10.89
C ALA A 186 7.42 0.88 -9.46
N LEU A 187 6.87 0.19 -8.44
CA LEU A 187 7.29 0.34 -7.04
C LEU A 187 8.77 -0.01 -6.85
N LEU A 188 9.24 -1.14 -7.40
CA LEU A 188 10.64 -1.54 -7.30
C LEU A 188 11.57 -0.53 -8.00
N HIS A 189 11.22 -0.04 -9.18
CA HIS A 189 12.00 0.99 -9.87
C HIS A 189 12.02 2.32 -9.11
N ALA A 190 10.91 2.73 -8.50
CA ALA A 190 10.85 3.93 -7.67
C ALA A 190 11.75 3.81 -6.43
N LEU A 191 11.78 2.63 -5.78
CA LEU A 191 12.69 2.34 -4.69
C LEU A 191 14.15 2.37 -5.13
N ASP A 192 14.48 1.72 -6.25
CA ASP A 192 15.85 1.69 -6.80
C ASP A 192 16.40 3.09 -7.10
N THR A 193 15.52 3.97 -7.60
CA THR A 193 15.87 5.36 -7.94
C THR A 193 16.04 6.22 -6.68
N HIS A 194 15.22 5.99 -5.65
CA HIS A 194 15.18 6.82 -4.45
C HIS A 194 16.25 6.44 -3.41
N LEU A 195 16.60 5.16 -3.33
CA LEU A 195 17.62 4.69 -2.39
C LEU A 195 19.02 5.11 -2.84
N PRO A 196 19.90 5.55 -1.90
CA PRO A 196 21.27 5.94 -2.25
C PRO A 196 22.00 4.80 -2.95
N ARG A 197 22.78 5.12 -3.98
CA ARG A 197 23.69 4.16 -4.62
C ARG A 197 24.97 4.08 -3.77
N GLN A 198 25.34 2.87 -3.40
CA GLN A 198 26.65 2.60 -2.78
C GLN A 198 27.73 2.71 -3.83
#